data_1a6d919a74e389e036b6bd12c539f731
#
_entry.id   1a6d919a74e389e036b6bd12c539f731
#
_cell.length_a   1.000
_cell.length_b   1.000
_cell.length_c   1.000
_cell.angle_alpha   90.00
_cell.angle_beta   90.00
_cell.angle_gamma   90.00
#
_symmetry.space_group_name_H-M   'P 1'
#
loop_
_entity.id
_entity.type
_entity.pdbx_description
1 polymer ?
#
loop_
_entity_poly.entity_id
_entity_poly.type
_entity_poly.pdbx_seq_one_letter_code
_entity_poly.pdbx_strand_id
1 'polypeptide(L)'
;MAVANKTVISFGLVSIPISMYTATQDNDIHFNQLHDEDNSRIKYKKSCSHCGKEITTKDIIKGYEYDKDHYVVVTDDDLEKIKTEKEKSIQIMHFAQLNQISPIYYDKTYQATPLAGGDKAFELLRAALISEQKIAIGKTVMGTKETLLAIIPREDGILISTMYYQDEIKDLAKTYNKPELVEAEVTMAKALINSMITPFDPTKYKDEYQMKLRDLLETKIAGKEIVAAKTEAPSNVINLMDALKASIEQNKIKETPTSKTTRKRTPKGE
;
A
#
# COMPACT_ATOMS: atom_id res chain seq x y z
N MET A 1 -2.99 -15.31 -10.18
CA MET A 1 -3.14 -14.64 -8.87
C MET A 1 -3.86 -15.58 -7.92
N ALA A 2 -3.46 -15.66 -6.66
CA ALA A 2 -4.17 -16.45 -5.66
C ALA A 2 -5.45 -15.72 -5.21
N VAL A 3 -6.55 -16.45 -5.07
CA VAL A 3 -7.81 -15.90 -4.53
C VAL A 3 -7.62 -15.62 -3.05
N ALA A 4 -7.78 -14.37 -2.64
CA ALA A 4 -7.71 -13.97 -1.23
C ALA A 4 -8.99 -14.34 -0.47
N ASN A 5 -10.16 -14.14 -1.11
CA ASN A 5 -11.47 -14.47 -0.53
C ASN A 5 -12.52 -14.65 -1.62
N LYS A 6 -13.54 -15.48 -1.35
CA LYS A 6 -14.78 -15.56 -2.13
C LYS A 6 -15.93 -15.12 -1.25
N THR A 7 -16.74 -14.20 -1.74
CA THR A 7 -17.84 -13.60 -0.98
C THR A 7 -18.95 -13.14 -1.91
N VAL A 8 -19.98 -12.53 -1.36
CA VAL A 8 -21.12 -11.99 -2.10
C VAL A 8 -21.29 -10.51 -1.75
N ILE A 9 -21.38 -9.63 -2.74
CA ILE A 9 -21.83 -8.26 -2.50
C ILE A 9 -23.36 -8.27 -2.47
N SER A 10 -23.92 -7.81 -1.36
CA SER A 10 -25.37 -7.71 -1.16
C SER A 10 -25.81 -6.25 -1.21
N PHE A 11 -26.75 -5.95 -2.10
CA PHE A 11 -27.34 -4.64 -2.28
C PHE A 11 -28.86 -4.78 -2.41
N GLY A 12 -29.58 -4.49 -1.35
CA GLY A 12 -31.02 -4.76 -1.29
C GLY A 12 -31.34 -6.24 -1.50
N LEU A 13 -32.05 -6.56 -2.57
CA LEU A 13 -32.39 -7.94 -2.97
C LEU A 13 -31.38 -8.54 -3.97
N VAL A 14 -30.41 -7.75 -4.41
CA VAL A 14 -29.40 -8.21 -5.38
C VAL A 14 -28.22 -8.81 -4.65
N SER A 15 -27.79 -10.00 -5.10
CA SER A 15 -26.63 -10.71 -4.60
C SER A 15 -25.65 -10.94 -5.75
N ILE A 16 -24.42 -10.47 -5.61
CA ILE A 16 -23.38 -10.51 -6.62
C ILE A 16 -22.23 -11.38 -6.10
N PRO A 17 -22.11 -12.64 -6.53
CA PRO A 17 -21.00 -13.50 -6.12
C PRO A 17 -19.69 -13.02 -6.76
N ILE A 18 -18.65 -12.84 -5.93
CA ILE A 18 -17.34 -12.33 -6.35
C ILE A 18 -16.19 -13.15 -5.79
N SER A 19 -15.06 -13.10 -6.49
CA SER A 19 -13.74 -13.44 -5.97
C SER A 19 -12.93 -12.17 -5.77
N MET A 20 -12.22 -12.08 -4.65
CA MET A 20 -11.31 -11.00 -4.32
C MET A 20 -9.86 -11.48 -4.45
N TYR A 21 -9.02 -10.69 -5.08
CA TYR A 21 -7.59 -10.92 -5.27
C TYR A 21 -6.81 -9.75 -4.68
N THR A 22 -5.67 -9.98 -4.05
CA THR A 22 -4.80 -8.87 -3.61
C THR A 22 -4.40 -8.02 -4.80
N ALA A 23 -4.59 -6.70 -4.69
CA ALA A 23 -4.28 -5.76 -5.77
C ALA A 23 -2.78 -5.42 -5.84
N THR A 24 -2.05 -5.70 -4.77
CA THR A 24 -0.61 -5.42 -4.62
C THR A 24 0.16 -6.70 -4.34
N GLN A 25 1.43 -6.70 -4.66
CA GLN A 25 2.36 -7.77 -4.32
C GLN A 25 3.58 -7.16 -3.61
N ASP A 26 4.19 -7.96 -2.77
CA ASP A 26 5.47 -7.64 -2.15
C ASP A 26 6.60 -8.09 -3.10
N ASN A 27 7.46 -7.14 -3.48
CA ASN A 27 8.61 -7.37 -4.33
C ASN A 27 9.94 -7.28 -3.56
N ASP A 28 9.89 -7.20 -2.22
CA ASP A 28 11.08 -7.06 -1.39
C ASP A 28 11.94 -8.32 -1.45
N ILE A 29 13.25 -8.13 -1.37
CA ILE A 29 14.19 -9.23 -1.24
C ILE A 29 14.17 -9.72 0.20
N HIS A 30 13.69 -10.95 0.41
CA HIS A 30 13.63 -11.55 1.73
C HIS A 30 14.90 -12.36 2.02
N PHE A 31 15.46 -12.15 3.22
CA PHE A 31 16.60 -12.89 3.69
C PHE A 31 16.19 -14.01 4.63
N ASN A 32 16.76 -15.20 4.43
CA ASN A 32 16.64 -16.29 5.39
C ASN A 32 17.65 -16.11 6.52
N GLN A 33 17.25 -16.46 7.74
CA GLN A 33 18.18 -16.52 8.86
C GLN A 33 19.00 -17.78 8.76
N LEU A 34 20.33 -17.61 8.87
CA LEU A 34 21.29 -18.70 8.81
C LEU A 34 22.11 -18.75 10.10
N HIS A 35 22.58 -19.93 10.45
CA HIS A 35 23.52 -20.15 11.52
C HIS A 35 24.91 -19.66 11.05
N ASP A 36 25.60 -18.90 11.90
CA ASP A 36 26.86 -18.23 11.53
C ASP A 36 28.02 -19.20 11.23
N GLU A 37 28.07 -20.34 11.93
CA GLU A 37 29.15 -21.29 11.80
C GLU A 37 29.09 -22.14 10.51
N ASP A 38 27.87 -22.54 10.09
CA ASP A 38 27.68 -23.53 9.01
C ASP A 38 26.75 -23.10 7.90
N ASN A 39 26.18 -21.86 7.97
CA ASN A 39 25.23 -21.30 7.04
C ASN A 39 23.95 -22.15 6.88
N SER A 40 23.62 -23.02 7.83
CA SER A 40 22.39 -23.78 7.81
C SER A 40 21.17 -22.92 8.16
N ARG A 41 19.98 -23.25 7.61
CA ARG A 41 18.75 -22.53 7.93
C ARG A 41 18.32 -22.76 9.37
N ILE A 42 17.96 -21.67 10.07
CA ILE A 42 17.41 -21.72 11.42
C ILE A 42 15.97 -22.21 11.36
N LYS A 43 15.60 -23.12 12.27
CA LYS A 43 14.24 -23.61 12.49
C LYS A 43 13.77 -23.18 13.87
N TYR A 44 12.52 -22.69 13.92
CA TYR A 44 11.87 -22.32 15.18
C TYR A 44 11.07 -23.51 15.73
N LYS A 45 11.30 -23.84 16.99
CA LYS A 45 10.54 -24.84 17.75
C LYS A 45 9.71 -24.13 18.80
N LYS A 46 8.43 -24.43 18.85
CA LYS A 46 7.53 -23.90 19.88
C LYS A 46 7.59 -24.80 21.10
N SER A 47 7.80 -24.24 22.27
CA SER A 47 7.81 -24.97 23.54
C SER A 47 6.83 -24.32 24.52
N CYS A 48 6.24 -25.14 25.40
CA CYS A 48 5.41 -24.64 26.49
C CYS A 48 6.31 -24.04 27.57
N SER A 49 6.03 -22.80 27.98
CA SER A 49 6.82 -22.10 29.01
C SER A 49 6.75 -22.76 30.38
N HIS A 50 5.68 -23.49 30.70
CA HIS A 50 5.48 -24.14 31.99
C HIS A 50 6.14 -25.51 32.06
N CYS A 51 5.92 -26.37 31.05
CA CYS A 51 6.42 -27.75 31.09
C CYS A 51 7.63 -28.03 30.21
N GLY A 52 8.10 -27.04 29.41
CA GLY A 52 9.25 -27.19 28.51
C GLY A 52 9.06 -28.10 27.32
N LYS A 53 7.90 -28.78 27.18
CA LYS A 53 7.64 -29.69 26.07
C LYS A 53 7.54 -28.96 24.73
N GLU A 54 8.12 -29.53 23.71
CA GLU A 54 7.92 -29.10 22.33
C GLU A 54 6.47 -29.38 21.91
N ILE A 55 5.81 -28.33 21.37
CA ILE A 55 4.38 -28.37 21.01
C ILE A 55 4.19 -28.09 19.53
N THR A 56 3.21 -28.72 18.95
CA THR A 56 2.80 -28.52 17.55
C THR A 56 1.64 -27.53 17.46
N THR A 57 1.33 -27.07 16.25
CA THR A 57 0.19 -26.16 16.06
C THR A 57 -1.14 -26.75 16.53
N LYS A 58 -1.29 -28.08 16.54
CA LYS A 58 -2.49 -28.77 17.00
C LYS A 58 -2.68 -28.71 18.53
N ASP A 59 -1.59 -28.52 19.27
CA ASP A 59 -1.59 -28.43 20.72
C ASP A 59 -1.82 -27.00 21.24
N ILE A 60 -1.98 -26.04 20.32
CA ILE A 60 -2.14 -24.62 20.64
C ILE A 60 -3.61 -24.23 20.52
N ILE A 61 -4.15 -23.71 21.62
CA ILE A 61 -5.51 -23.16 21.71
C ILE A 61 -5.45 -21.64 21.86
N LYS A 62 -6.54 -20.94 21.56
CA LYS A 62 -6.65 -19.50 21.74
C LYS A 62 -7.17 -19.18 23.14
N GLY A 63 -6.49 -18.30 23.84
CA GLY A 63 -6.93 -17.78 25.15
C GLY A 63 -7.08 -16.27 25.09
N TYR A 64 -8.17 -15.73 25.63
CA TYR A 64 -8.36 -14.31 25.88
C TYR A 64 -8.01 -14.00 27.33
N GLU A 65 -7.02 -13.14 27.55
CA GLU A 65 -6.61 -12.69 28.87
C GLU A 65 -7.59 -11.60 29.34
N TYR A 66 -8.37 -11.90 30.39
CA TYR A 66 -9.34 -10.98 30.96
C TYR A 66 -8.86 -10.35 32.27
N ASP A 67 -7.88 -10.97 32.91
CA ASP A 67 -7.15 -10.46 34.07
C ASP A 67 -5.73 -11.03 33.97
N LYS A 68 -4.78 -10.43 34.70
CA LYS A 68 -3.38 -10.87 34.72
C LYS A 68 -3.27 -12.36 35.00
N ASP A 69 -2.65 -13.09 34.06
CA ASP A 69 -2.45 -14.54 34.07
C ASP A 69 -3.76 -15.40 34.12
N HIS A 70 -4.93 -14.78 33.87
CA HIS A 70 -6.21 -15.47 33.76
C HIS A 70 -6.76 -15.45 32.33
N TYR A 71 -7.01 -16.64 31.81
CA TYR A 71 -7.39 -16.82 30.41
C TYR A 71 -8.72 -17.54 30.26
N VAL A 72 -9.56 -17.03 29.37
CA VAL A 72 -10.72 -17.77 28.86
C VAL A 72 -10.33 -18.43 27.53
N VAL A 73 -10.53 -19.75 27.43
CA VAL A 73 -10.29 -20.49 26.19
C VAL A 73 -11.40 -20.18 25.19
N VAL A 74 -11.01 -19.81 23.97
CA VAL A 74 -11.91 -19.51 22.85
C VAL A 74 -11.62 -20.51 21.75
N THR A 75 -12.60 -21.33 21.41
CA THR A 75 -12.48 -22.32 20.34
C THR A 75 -12.90 -21.73 18.98
N ASP A 76 -12.46 -22.37 17.87
CA ASP A 76 -12.90 -21.95 16.54
C ASP A 76 -14.43 -22.14 16.37
N ASP A 77 -15.03 -23.13 17.04
CA ASP A 77 -16.48 -23.34 17.07
C ASP A 77 -17.22 -22.19 17.77
N ASP A 78 -16.65 -21.62 18.82
CA ASP A 78 -17.24 -20.45 19.50
C ASP A 78 -17.25 -19.23 18.56
N LEU A 79 -16.16 -19.04 17.80
CA LEU A 79 -16.06 -17.95 16.83
C LEU A 79 -17.00 -18.15 15.64
N GLU A 80 -17.21 -19.38 15.19
CA GLU A 80 -18.16 -19.66 14.09
C GLU A 80 -19.64 -19.46 14.55
N LYS A 81 -19.99 -19.79 15.77
CA LYS A 81 -21.36 -19.60 16.30
C LYS A 81 -21.82 -18.15 16.34
N ILE A 82 -20.90 -17.20 16.51
CA ILE A 82 -21.23 -15.78 16.51
C ILE A 82 -21.30 -15.17 15.11
N LYS A 83 -20.86 -15.89 14.06
CA LYS A 83 -20.96 -15.43 12.66
C LYS A 83 -22.28 -15.82 12.06
N THR A 84 -23.03 -14.86 11.56
CA THR A 84 -24.23 -15.11 10.76
C THR A 84 -23.88 -15.25 9.27
N GLU A 85 -24.75 -15.89 8.47
CA GLU A 85 -24.57 -15.97 7.00
C GLU A 85 -24.54 -14.58 6.34
N LYS A 86 -25.27 -13.60 6.89
CA LYS A 86 -25.26 -12.22 6.42
C LYS A 86 -23.91 -11.55 6.64
N GLU A 87 -23.21 -11.87 7.73
CA GLU A 87 -21.91 -11.30 8.05
C GLU A 87 -20.79 -11.83 7.15
N LYS A 88 -20.98 -12.98 6.50
CA LYS A 88 -20.06 -13.52 5.48
C LYS A 88 -20.16 -12.80 4.13
N SER A 89 -21.20 -12.01 3.92
CA SER A 89 -21.38 -11.20 2.70
C SER A 89 -20.97 -9.75 2.94
N ILE A 90 -20.57 -9.06 1.86
CA ILE A 90 -20.34 -7.61 1.87
C ILE A 90 -21.72 -6.93 1.75
N GLN A 91 -22.18 -6.32 2.83
CA GLN A 91 -23.43 -5.59 2.83
C GLN A 91 -23.18 -4.12 2.51
N ILE A 92 -23.71 -3.63 1.38
CA ILE A 92 -23.68 -2.20 1.06
C ILE A 92 -24.62 -1.47 2.01
N MET A 93 -24.09 -0.49 2.72
CA MET A 93 -24.81 0.33 3.70
C MET A 93 -25.32 1.63 3.08
N HIS A 94 -24.45 2.33 2.35
CA HIS A 94 -24.73 3.59 1.68
C HIS A 94 -23.71 3.89 0.58
N PHE A 95 -23.91 5.00 -0.12
CA PHE A 95 -22.99 5.50 -1.16
C PHE A 95 -22.42 6.86 -0.75
N ALA A 96 -21.17 7.11 -1.15
CA ALA A 96 -20.45 8.34 -0.86
C ALA A 96 -19.65 8.81 -2.09
N GLN A 97 -19.10 10.01 -2.05
CA GLN A 97 -18.09 10.44 -3.04
C GLN A 97 -16.69 10.01 -2.58
N LEU A 98 -15.84 9.64 -3.53
CA LEU A 98 -14.47 9.17 -3.23
C LEU A 98 -13.66 10.23 -2.45
N ASN A 99 -13.83 11.50 -2.79
CA ASN A 99 -13.12 12.62 -2.15
C ASN A 99 -13.57 12.92 -0.71
N GLN A 100 -14.67 12.34 -0.25
CA GLN A 100 -15.13 12.50 1.13
C GLN A 100 -14.39 11.59 2.11
N ILE A 101 -13.67 10.59 1.59
CA ILE A 101 -12.92 9.64 2.43
C ILE A 101 -11.46 10.05 2.46
N SER A 102 -10.96 10.40 3.65
CA SER A 102 -9.53 10.69 3.82
C SER A 102 -8.71 9.42 3.56
N PRO A 103 -7.55 9.53 2.87
CA PRO A 103 -6.66 8.40 2.60
C PRO A 103 -6.23 7.60 3.84
N ILE A 104 -6.24 8.21 5.03
CA ILE A 104 -5.88 7.56 6.31
C ILE A 104 -6.80 6.38 6.66
N TYR A 105 -8.03 6.36 6.12
CA TYR A 105 -8.97 5.28 6.40
C TYR A 105 -8.69 4.01 5.60
N TYR A 106 -7.97 4.09 4.47
CA TYR A 106 -7.71 2.92 3.62
C TYR A 106 -6.59 2.05 4.20
N ASP A 107 -6.80 0.71 4.19
CA ASP A 107 -5.81 -0.29 4.60
C ASP A 107 -5.38 -1.12 3.38
N LYS A 108 -6.04 -2.24 3.11
CA LYS A 108 -5.69 -3.16 2.02
C LYS A 108 -6.67 -3.05 0.87
N THR A 109 -6.14 -3.13 -0.36
CA THR A 109 -6.96 -3.08 -1.57
C THR A 109 -6.95 -4.43 -2.29
N TYR A 110 -8.13 -4.82 -2.76
CA TYR A 110 -8.38 -6.04 -3.51
C TYR A 110 -9.01 -5.71 -4.86
N GLN A 111 -8.72 -6.52 -5.87
CA GLN A 111 -9.44 -6.53 -7.13
C GLN A 111 -10.59 -7.52 -7.01
N ALA A 112 -11.80 -7.11 -7.38
CA ALA A 112 -12.97 -7.96 -7.40
C ALA A 112 -13.29 -8.40 -8.83
N THR A 113 -13.58 -9.69 -9.00
CA THR A 113 -14.10 -10.25 -10.25
C THR A 113 -15.38 -11.02 -9.98
N PRO A 114 -16.36 -10.99 -10.88
CA PRO A 114 -17.58 -11.77 -10.71
C PRO A 114 -17.29 -13.27 -10.77
N LEU A 115 -18.03 -14.06 -10.01
CA LEU A 115 -18.13 -15.50 -10.19
C LEU A 115 -19.24 -15.83 -11.20
N ALA A 116 -19.26 -17.05 -11.68
CA ALA A 116 -20.24 -17.52 -12.67
C ALA A 116 -21.68 -17.15 -12.25
N GLY A 117 -22.40 -16.51 -13.16
CA GLY A 117 -23.75 -16.00 -12.94
C GLY A 117 -23.85 -14.62 -12.30
N GLY A 118 -22.74 -14.03 -11.86
CA GLY A 118 -22.67 -12.68 -11.27
C GLY A 118 -22.36 -11.57 -12.26
N ASP A 119 -21.93 -11.88 -13.48
CA ASP A 119 -21.34 -10.93 -14.44
C ASP A 119 -22.25 -9.73 -14.72
N LYS A 120 -23.52 -9.97 -15.03
CA LYS A 120 -24.49 -8.91 -15.37
C LYS A 120 -24.75 -7.97 -14.19
N ALA A 121 -24.93 -8.51 -12.99
CA ALA A 121 -25.19 -7.73 -11.79
C ALA A 121 -23.94 -6.96 -11.34
N PHE A 122 -22.76 -7.56 -11.49
CA PHE A 122 -21.47 -6.92 -11.23
C PHE A 122 -21.27 -5.72 -12.15
N GLU A 123 -21.45 -5.91 -13.46
CA GLU A 123 -21.26 -4.84 -14.44
C GLU A 123 -22.30 -3.73 -14.28
N LEU A 124 -23.56 -4.07 -13.94
CA LEU A 124 -24.59 -3.08 -13.64
C LEU A 124 -24.19 -2.21 -12.44
N LEU A 125 -23.72 -2.81 -11.35
CA LEU A 125 -23.24 -2.07 -10.17
C LEU A 125 -22.08 -1.17 -10.53
N ARG A 126 -21.08 -1.69 -11.27
CA ARG A 126 -19.89 -0.94 -11.69
C ARG A 126 -20.26 0.27 -12.53
N ALA A 127 -21.06 0.07 -13.59
CA ALA A 127 -21.49 1.12 -14.50
C ALA A 127 -22.32 2.21 -13.81
N ALA A 128 -23.22 1.81 -12.91
CA ALA A 128 -24.03 2.75 -12.13
C ALA A 128 -23.16 3.61 -11.20
N LEU A 129 -22.19 3.01 -10.50
CA LEU A 129 -21.27 3.74 -9.61
C LEU A 129 -20.40 4.73 -10.39
N ILE A 130 -19.94 4.37 -11.60
CA ILE A 130 -19.17 5.27 -12.48
C ILE A 130 -20.05 6.43 -12.94
N SER A 131 -21.25 6.14 -13.45
CA SER A 131 -22.17 7.16 -13.96
C SER A 131 -22.54 8.20 -12.89
N GLU A 132 -22.76 7.74 -11.66
CA GLU A 132 -23.10 8.61 -10.52
C GLU A 132 -21.88 9.21 -9.83
N GLN A 133 -20.65 8.85 -10.23
CA GLN A 133 -19.41 9.26 -9.59
C GLN A 133 -19.40 8.94 -8.07
N LYS A 134 -19.91 7.77 -7.71
CA LYS A 134 -20.05 7.31 -6.33
C LYS A 134 -19.23 6.05 -6.09
N ILE A 135 -18.94 5.84 -4.83
CA ILE A 135 -18.44 4.57 -4.28
C ILE A 135 -19.46 4.01 -3.32
N ALA A 136 -19.47 2.71 -3.11
CA ALA A 136 -20.31 2.11 -2.10
C ALA A 136 -19.51 1.83 -0.82
N ILE A 137 -20.12 2.11 0.32
CA ILE A 137 -19.60 1.78 1.64
C ILE A 137 -20.35 0.57 2.16
N GLY A 138 -19.64 -0.45 2.55
CA GLY A 138 -20.19 -1.68 3.06
C GLY A 138 -19.39 -2.24 4.22
N LYS A 139 -19.87 -3.32 4.80
CA LYS A 139 -19.19 -4.07 5.83
C LYS A 139 -19.33 -5.57 5.63
N THR A 140 -18.40 -6.32 6.16
CA THR A 140 -18.38 -7.78 6.16
C THR A 140 -17.54 -8.30 7.32
N VAL A 141 -17.68 -9.57 7.66
CA VAL A 141 -16.77 -10.23 8.61
C VAL A 141 -15.65 -10.93 7.83
N MET A 142 -14.42 -10.46 8.00
CA MET A 142 -13.22 -11.09 7.46
C MET A 142 -12.42 -11.74 8.60
N GLY A 143 -12.29 -13.07 8.54
CA GLY A 143 -11.70 -13.80 9.67
C GLY A 143 -12.57 -13.72 10.91
N THR A 144 -12.12 -13.04 11.95
CA THR A 144 -12.81 -12.86 13.23
C THR A 144 -13.20 -11.40 13.50
N LYS A 145 -13.05 -10.50 12.52
CA LYS A 145 -13.27 -9.06 12.68
C LYS A 145 -14.30 -8.58 11.65
N GLU A 146 -15.29 -7.80 12.11
CA GLU A 146 -16.09 -6.99 11.21
C GLU A 146 -15.19 -5.92 10.57
N THR A 147 -15.26 -5.77 9.27
CA THR A 147 -14.39 -4.88 8.49
C THR A 147 -15.24 -3.96 7.64
N LEU A 148 -14.96 -2.67 7.74
CA LEU A 148 -15.53 -1.65 6.88
C LEU A 148 -14.86 -1.70 5.51
N LEU A 149 -15.62 -1.49 4.43
CA LEU A 149 -15.13 -1.62 3.05
C LEU A 149 -15.60 -0.45 2.19
N ALA A 150 -14.72 0.02 1.31
CA ALA A 150 -15.07 0.88 0.19
C ALA A 150 -15.03 0.07 -1.11
N ILE A 151 -16.14 0.07 -1.86
CA ILE A 151 -16.26 -0.54 -3.19
C ILE A 151 -16.11 0.58 -4.21
N ILE A 152 -14.99 0.60 -4.91
CA ILE A 152 -14.54 1.69 -5.78
C ILE A 152 -14.58 1.21 -7.22
N PRO A 153 -15.46 1.78 -8.08
CA PRO A 153 -15.51 1.38 -9.47
C PRO A 153 -14.31 1.92 -10.25
N ARG A 154 -13.84 1.14 -11.22
CA ARG A 154 -12.83 1.52 -12.21
C ARG A 154 -13.33 1.19 -13.62
N GLU A 155 -12.64 1.71 -14.64
CA GLU A 155 -12.95 1.37 -16.04
C GLU A 155 -12.80 -0.12 -16.31
N ASP A 156 -11.81 -0.75 -15.70
CA ASP A 156 -11.40 -2.15 -15.90
C ASP A 156 -11.97 -3.13 -14.85
N GLY A 157 -12.79 -2.65 -13.88
CA GLY A 157 -13.33 -3.51 -12.83
C GLY A 157 -13.77 -2.79 -11.57
N ILE A 158 -13.75 -3.48 -10.45
CA ILE A 158 -14.06 -2.94 -9.13
C ILE A 158 -12.90 -3.21 -8.18
N LEU A 159 -12.47 -2.19 -7.45
CA LEU A 159 -11.60 -2.34 -6.29
C LEU A 159 -12.43 -2.38 -5.01
N ILE A 160 -12.00 -3.21 -4.07
CA ILE A 160 -12.55 -3.27 -2.72
C ILE A 160 -11.41 -2.96 -1.76
N SER A 161 -11.52 -1.83 -1.06
CA SER A 161 -10.51 -1.44 -0.07
C SER A 161 -11.06 -1.64 1.33
N THR A 162 -10.34 -2.35 2.19
CA THR A 162 -10.63 -2.40 3.63
C THR A 162 -10.35 -1.05 4.25
N MET A 163 -11.12 -0.69 5.26
CA MET A 163 -11.04 0.60 5.92
C MET A 163 -10.96 0.43 7.43
N TYR A 164 -10.23 1.35 8.06
CA TYR A 164 -10.21 1.49 9.51
C TYR A 164 -11.50 2.12 10.01
N TYR A 165 -11.93 1.75 11.22
CA TYR A 165 -12.94 2.48 11.98
C TYR A 165 -12.35 3.76 12.58
N GLN A 166 -13.21 4.71 12.97
CA GLN A 166 -12.77 5.99 13.54
C GLN A 166 -11.91 5.81 14.80
N ASP A 167 -12.24 4.85 15.64
CA ASP A 167 -11.54 4.52 16.89
C ASP A 167 -10.17 3.85 16.66
N GLU A 168 -9.90 3.35 15.45
CA GLU A 168 -8.61 2.81 15.07
C GLU A 168 -7.64 3.90 14.56
N ILE A 169 -8.16 5.09 14.22
CA ILE A 169 -7.37 6.23 13.78
C ILE A 169 -6.80 6.95 14.99
N LYS A 170 -5.48 7.03 15.05
CA LYS A 170 -4.79 7.76 16.13
C LYS A 170 -4.86 9.26 15.91
N ASP A 171 -5.15 9.98 16.97
CA ASP A 171 -5.00 11.44 16.96
C ASP A 171 -3.54 11.86 16.76
N LEU A 172 -3.32 13.06 16.22
CA LEU A 172 -1.99 13.63 16.13
C LEU A 172 -1.40 13.78 17.55
N ALA A 173 -0.37 12.99 17.83
CA ALA A 173 0.26 12.94 19.15
C ALA A 173 0.84 14.28 19.62
N LYS A 174 1.19 15.17 18.68
CA LYS A 174 1.76 16.50 18.95
C LYS A 174 1.29 17.51 17.92
N THR A 175 0.81 18.65 18.38
CA THR A 175 0.64 19.84 17.55
C THR A 175 1.98 20.58 17.48
N TYR A 176 2.35 21.08 16.33
CA TYR A 176 3.49 22.00 16.20
C TYR A 176 3.00 23.45 16.31
N ASN A 177 3.84 24.31 16.82
CA ASN A 177 3.57 25.75 16.82
C ASN A 177 3.58 26.24 15.36
N LYS A 178 2.46 26.83 14.90
CA LYS A 178 2.37 27.41 13.58
C LYS A 178 3.03 28.79 13.62
N PRO A 179 4.23 28.98 13.02
CA PRO A 179 4.84 30.29 12.96
C PRO A 179 4.07 31.21 12.00
N GLU A 180 4.19 32.49 12.19
CA GLU A 180 3.76 33.48 11.20
C GLU A 180 4.63 33.34 9.94
N LEU A 181 4.01 33.29 8.78
CA LEU A 181 4.71 33.14 7.51
C LEU A 181 4.85 34.49 6.83
N VAL A 182 6.02 34.78 6.30
CA VAL A 182 6.26 35.97 5.49
C VAL A 182 5.69 35.73 4.08
N GLU A 183 4.86 36.66 3.60
CA GLU A 183 4.14 36.51 2.32
C GLU A 183 5.10 36.31 1.12
N ALA A 184 6.27 36.95 1.15
CA ALA A 184 7.29 36.77 0.13
C ALA A 184 7.85 35.35 0.08
N GLU A 185 8.02 34.68 1.24
CA GLU A 185 8.47 33.28 1.33
C GLU A 185 7.40 32.32 0.81
N VAL A 186 6.14 32.56 1.16
CA VAL A 186 5.00 31.76 0.65
C VAL A 186 4.88 31.91 -0.86
N THR A 187 5.04 33.10 -1.41
CA THR A 187 4.98 33.34 -2.86
C THR A 187 6.11 32.62 -3.59
N MET A 188 7.32 32.66 -3.05
CA MET A 188 8.46 31.96 -3.64
C MET A 188 8.30 30.44 -3.55
N ALA A 189 7.79 29.92 -2.43
CA ALA A 189 7.46 28.49 -2.29
C ALA A 189 6.39 28.03 -3.31
N LYS A 190 5.33 28.84 -3.52
CA LYS A 190 4.32 28.60 -4.55
C LYS A 190 4.93 28.57 -5.96
N ALA A 191 5.83 29.50 -6.27
CA ALA A 191 6.50 29.55 -7.57
C ALA A 191 7.36 28.29 -7.80
N LEU A 192 8.08 27.82 -6.78
CA LEU A 192 8.85 26.57 -6.85
C LEU A 192 7.93 25.35 -7.05
N ILE A 193 6.86 25.24 -6.27
CA ILE A 193 5.88 24.15 -6.43
C ILE A 193 5.32 24.14 -7.86
N ASN A 194 4.91 25.31 -8.36
CA ASN A 194 4.34 25.41 -9.72
C ASN A 194 5.34 25.03 -10.81
N SER A 195 6.64 25.30 -10.62
CA SER A 195 7.70 24.90 -11.56
C SER A 195 7.95 23.39 -11.57
N MET A 196 7.48 22.64 -10.56
CA MET A 196 7.68 21.21 -10.42
C MET A 196 6.41 20.40 -10.68
N ILE A 197 5.29 21.02 -11.03
CA ILE A 197 4.02 20.31 -11.31
C ILE A 197 4.17 19.49 -12.58
N THR A 198 4.04 18.19 -12.43
CA THR A 198 3.96 17.23 -13.55
C THR A 198 2.85 16.22 -13.27
N PRO A 199 2.18 15.67 -14.29
CA PRO A 199 1.24 14.58 -14.09
C PRO A 199 1.91 13.39 -13.37
N PHE A 200 1.20 12.80 -12.40
CA PHE A 200 1.70 11.64 -11.69
C PHE A 200 1.76 10.43 -12.65
N ASP A 201 2.96 9.93 -12.86
CA ASP A 201 3.22 8.74 -13.67
C ASP A 201 4.00 7.72 -12.81
N PRO A 202 3.34 6.66 -12.32
CA PRO A 202 3.97 5.69 -11.43
C PRO A 202 5.15 4.95 -12.07
N THR A 203 5.23 4.89 -13.41
CA THR A 203 6.31 4.17 -14.11
C THR A 203 7.67 4.85 -13.99
N LYS A 204 7.67 6.13 -13.65
CA LYS A 204 8.90 6.93 -13.43
C LYS A 204 9.59 6.66 -12.10
N TYR A 205 8.87 6.06 -11.15
CA TYR A 205 9.41 5.78 -9.82
C TYR A 205 9.86 4.32 -9.75
N LYS A 206 11.15 4.13 -9.49
CA LYS A 206 11.76 2.81 -9.33
C LYS A 206 12.39 2.73 -7.95
N ASP A 207 12.33 1.56 -7.35
CA ASP A 207 13.05 1.30 -6.10
C ASP A 207 14.54 1.12 -6.40
N GLU A 208 15.28 2.22 -6.27
CA GLU A 208 16.73 2.23 -6.48
C GLU A 208 17.48 1.43 -5.43
N TYR A 209 16.94 1.31 -4.22
CA TYR A 209 17.55 0.52 -3.16
C TYR A 209 17.50 -0.97 -3.51
N GLN A 210 16.36 -1.46 -3.93
CA GLN A 210 16.18 -2.85 -4.35
C GLN A 210 17.05 -3.19 -5.58
N MET A 211 17.22 -2.24 -6.51
CA MET A 211 18.12 -2.41 -7.65
C MET A 211 19.57 -2.58 -7.16
N LYS A 212 20.07 -1.66 -6.31
CA LYS A 212 21.41 -1.73 -5.74
C LYS A 212 21.62 -3.00 -4.91
N LEU A 213 20.60 -3.44 -4.18
CA LEU A 213 20.64 -4.67 -3.40
C LEU A 213 20.78 -5.91 -4.28
N ARG A 214 20.06 -5.97 -5.41
CA ARG A 214 20.20 -7.06 -6.41
C ARG A 214 21.58 -7.09 -7.01
N ASP A 215 22.13 -5.95 -7.43
CA ASP A 215 23.47 -5.83 -7.98
C ASP A 215 24.53 -6.29 -6.97
N LEU A 216 24.36 -5.93 -5.68
CA LEU A 216 25.21 -6.40 -4.59
C LEU A 216 25.18 -7.92 -4.44
N LEU A 217 23.97 -8.51 -4.44
CA LEU A 217 23.80 -9.95 -4.32
C LEU A 217 24.41 -10.70 -5.52
N GLU A 218 24.18 -10.21 -6.74
CA GLU A 218 24.80 -10.77 -7.95
C GLU A 218 26.33 -10.69 -7.91
N THR A 219 26.88 -9.57 -7.43
CA THR A 219 28.33 -9.40 -7.25
C THR A 219 28.89 -10.42 -6.24
N LYS A 220 28.21 -10.61 -5.11
CA LYS A 220 28.58 -11.61 -4.09
C LYS A 220 28.48 -13.04 -4.63
N ILE A 221 27.42 -13.36 -5.36
CA ILE A 221 27.23 -14.69 -5.99
C ILE A 221 28.36 -14.96 -7.00
N ALA A 222 28.79 -13.93 -7.73
CA ALA A 222 29.90 -14.04 -8.69
C ALA A 222 31.31 -14.08 -8.02
N GLY A 223 31.39 -14.01 -6.69
CA GLY A 223 32.68 -14.04 -5.93
C GLY A 223 33.54 -12.78 -6.12
N LYS A 224 32.96 -11.65 -6.53
CA LYS A 224 33.63 -10.36 -6.74
C LYS A 224 33.64 -9.53 -5.46
N GLU A 225 34.72 -8.75 -5.23
CA GLU A 225 34.76 -7.80 -4.13
C GLU A 225 33.80 -6.63 -4.34
N ILE A 226 33.21 -6.17 -3.23
CA ILE A 226 32.25 -5.04 -3.25
C ILE A 226 33.04 -3.75 -3.09
N VAL A 227 32.98 -2.87 -4.09
CA VAL A 227 33.50 -1.50 -3.99
C VAL A 227 32.41 -0.59 -3.41
N ALA A 228 32.66 0.01 -2.24
CA ALA A 228 31.71 0.93 -1.62
C ALA A 228 31.53 2.19 -2.49
N ALA A 229 30.27 2.54 -2.82
CA ALA A 229 29.97 3.78 -3.50
C ALA A 229 30.26 4.96 -2.56
N LYS A 230 31.03 5.94 -3.03
CA LYS A 230 31.26 7.20 -2.31
C LYS A 230 29.94 7.99 -2.29
N THR A 231 29.38 8.17 -1.09
CA THR A 231 28.22 9.02 -0.88
C THR A 231 28.70 10.45 -0.67
N GLU A 232 28.32 11.38 -1.53
CA GLU A 232 28.55 12.82 -1.27
C GLU A 232 27.61 13.26 -0.16
N ALA A 233 28.14 13.94 0.84
CA ALA A 233 27.36 14.46 1.95
C ALA A 233 26.48 15.64 1.44
N PRO A 234 25.21 15.72 1.87
CA PRO A 234 24.36 16.85 1.50
C PRO A 234 24.95 18.17 2.05
N SER A 235 25.01 19.20 1.21
CA SER A 235 25.45 20.53 1.61
C SER A 235 24.50 21.13 2.61
N ASN A 236 24.99 21.59 3.76
CA ASN A 236 24.21 22.32 4.76
C ASN A 236 23.75 23.65 4.18
N VAL A 237 22.46 23.80 3.95
CA VAL A 237 21.86 25.05 3.53
C VAL A 237 21.50 25.90 4.77
N ILE A 238 22.16 27.02 4.93
CA ILE A 238 22.06 27.89 6.13
C ILE A 238 20.87 28.86 6.04
N ASN A 239 20.36 29.14 4.82
CA ASN A 239 19.27 30.10 4.60
C ASN A 239 18.18 29.52 3.66
N LEU A 240 16.92 29.50 4.16
CA LEU A 240 15.78 29.00 3.41
C LEU A 240 15.53 29.72 2.08
N MET A 241 15.70 31.06 2.07
CA MET A 241 15.50 31.87 0.87
C MET A 241 16.54 31.60 -0.22
N ASP A 242 17.80 31.38 0.17
CA ASP A 242 18.85 31.05 -0.78
C ASP A 242 18.70 29.63 -1.31
N ALA A 243 18.21 28.68 -0.48
CA ALA A 243 17.86 27.33 -0.89
C ALA A 243 16.73 27.31 -1.92
N LEU A 244 15.66 28.06 -1.70
CA LEU A 244 14.54 28.19 -2.61
C LEU A 244 14.95 28.80 -3.95
N LYS A 245 15.78 29.84 -3.95
CA LYS A 245 16.33 30.46 -5.18
C LYS A 245 17.19 29.47 -5.96
N ALA A 246 18.13 28.81 -5.30
CA ALA A 246 19.00 27.78 -5.93
C ALA A 246 18.21 26.64 -6.55
N SER A 247 17.15 26.17 -5.86
CA SER A 247 16.27 25.10 -6.38
C SER A 247 15.47 25.53 -7.62
N ILE A 248 15.01 26.79 -7.68
CA ILE A 248 14.33 27.33 -8.86
C ILE A 248 15.28 27.41 -10.07
N GLU A 249 16.53 27.85 -9.84
CA GLU A 249 17.54 27.92 -10.90
C GLU A 249 17.94 26.55 -11.41
N GLN A 250 18.12 25.56 -10.55
CA GLN A 250 18.43 24.18 -10.95
C GLN A 250 17.33 23.54 -11.81
N ASN A 251 16.06 23.79 -11.49
CA ASN A 251 14.95 23.28 -12.28
C ASN A 251 14.84 23.95 -13.66
N LYS A 252 15.15 25.25 -13.79
CA LYS A 252 15.20 25.94 -15.08
C LYS A 252 16.29 25.38 -16.02
N ILE A 253 17.43 24.95 -15.46
CA ILE A 253 18.54 24.38 -16.25
C ILE A 253 18.18 22.99 -16.82
N LYS A 254 17.35 22.22 -16.11
CA LYS A 254 16.91 20.89 -16.56
C LYS A 254 15.91 20.91 -17.72
N GLU A 255 15.22 22.04 -17.94
CA GLU A 255 14.23 22.21 -19.02
C GLU A 255 14.78 22.71 -20.34
N THR A 256 16.08 23.08 -20.43
CA THR A 256 16.66 23.54 -21.68
C THR A 256 17.05 22.34 -22.56
N PRO A 257 16.35 22.05 -23.66
CA PRO A 257 16.72 20.96 -24.55
C PRO A 257 18.03 21.29 -25.25
N THR A 258 19.02 20.43 -25.13
CA THR A 258 20.28 20.48 -25.90
C THR A 258 19.94 20.52 -27.38
N SER A 259 20.14 21.69 -28.03
CA SER A 259 19.97 21.88 -29.45
C SER A 259 20.93 20.96 -30.21
N LYS A 260 20.37 20.08 -31.02
CA LYS A 260 21.12 19.24 -31.95
C LYS A 260 21.87 20.12 -32.92
N THR A 261 23.19 20.15 -32.83
CA THR A 261 24.08 20.78 -33.82
C THR A 261 23.94 20.06 -35.16
N THR A 262 23.28 20.70 -36.08
CA THR A 262 23.15 20.23 -37.48
C THR A 262 24.51 20.34 -38.16
N ARG A 263 25.16 19.21 -38.39
CA ARG A 263 26.37 19.10 -39.21
C ARG A 263 26.02 19.45 -40.67
N LYS A 264 26.43 20.63 -41.13
CA LYS A 264 26.42 21.04 -42.55
C LYS A 264 27.30 20.05 -43.35
N ARG A 265 26.68 19.33 -44.28
CA ARG A 265 27.38 18.60 -45.33
C ARG A 265 27.79 19.61 -46.39
N THR A 266 29.08 19.75 -46.64
CA THR A 266 29.65 20.41 -47.82
C THR A 266 29.46 19.52 -49.03
N PRO A 267 29.03 20.07 -50.19
CA PRO A 267 29.00 19.30 -51.45
C PRO A 267 30.41 19.24 -52.02
N LYS A 268 30.88 18.06 -52.39
CA LYS A 268 32.01 17.83 -53.27
C LYS A 268 31.49 17.96 -54.72
N GLY A 269 32.05 18.94 -55.46
CA GLY A 269 31.92 19.02 -56.88
C GLY A 269 32.82 18.01 -57.60
N GLU A 270 32.47 17.79 -58.83
CA GLU A 270 32.96 16.98 -59.96
C GLU A 270 32.49 15.55 -60.00
#